data_97d4fd68ea1dd92dc05a8dee28bd4e04
#
_entry.id   97d4fd68ea1dd92dc05a8dee28bd4e04
#
_cell.length_a   1.000
_cell.length_b   1.000
_cell.length_c   1.000
_cell.angle_alpha   90.00
_cell.angle_beta   90.00
_cell.angle_gamma   90.00
#
_symmetry.space_group_name_H-M   'P 1'
#
loop_
_entity.id
_entity.type
_entity.pdbx_description
1 polymer ?
#
loop_
_entity_poly.entity_id
_entity_poly.type
_entity_poly.pdbx_seq_one_letter_code
_entity_poly.pdbx_strand_id
1 'polypeptide(L)'
;MISEGSAAALQRIAQRADDLRHVYQPGFEPSDARAPRSNSTARTMDPLSTGAPQGFWFAVAGADGVRYARDGAFALVDGTLRARDGVAVLGFAPGSTSLGALRVDPVDAALGRVADARIDADGTLSYERAALDPRSGRRRTERVEAGRLALARFPAGTEPVRSDATHVAAPPGVSAQYGRPGDADFPALRPFARDLGGIDPQSAVRRLQEAYLSFEALQAAERQTRGFDRVAGDLLK
;
A
#
# COMPACT_ATOMS: atom_id res chain seq x y z
N MET A 1 -30.80 -18.00 -19.15
CA MET A 1 -30.51 -16.82 -18.32
C MET A 1 -29.73 -17.29 -17.11
N ILE A 2 -28.62 -16.64 -16.78
CA ILE A 2 -27.88 -16.87 -15.54
C ILE A 2 -28.68 -16.18 -14.43
N SER A 3 -28.91 -16.88 -13.31
CA SER A 3 -29.60 -16.28 -12.17
C SER A 3 -28.76 -15.18 -11.53
N GLU A 4 -29.40 -14.25 -10.82
CA GLU A 4 -28.67 -13.21 -10.07
C GLU A 4 -27.70 -13.82 -9.06
N GLY A 5 -28.08 -14.93 -8.43
CA GLY A 5 -27.22 -15.67 -7.51
C GLY A 5 -25.96 -16.22 -8.19
N SER A 6 -26.10 -16.82 -9.38
CA SER A 6 -24.97 -17.33 -10.17
C SER A 6 -24.07 -16.22 -10.67
N ALA A 7 -24.62 -15.05 -11.06
CA ALA A 7 -23.85 -13.89 -11.47
C ALA A 7 -23.01 -13.32 -10.29
N ALA A 8 -23.62 -13.18 -9.12
CA ALA A 8 -22.93 -12.72 -7.92
C ALA A 8 -21.82 -13.70 -7.45
N ALA A 9 -22.05 -15.01 -7.62
CA ALA A 9 -21.03 -16.02 -7.30
C ALA A 9 -19.84 -15.97 -8.26
N LEU A 10 -20.08 -15.80 -9.56
CA LEU A 10 -19.01 -15.61 -10.56
C LEU A 10 -18.21 -14.34 -10.30
N GLN A 11 -18.87 -13.25 -9.93
CA GLN A 11 -18.18 -12.00 -9.56
C GLN A 11 -17.26 -12.21 -8.35
N ARG A 12 -17.71 -12.96 -7.32
CA ARG A 12 -16.86 -13.32 -6.18
C ARG A 12 -15.64 -14.15 -6.59
N ILE A 13 -15.82 -15.13 -7.46
CA ILE A 13 -14.70 -15.92 -7.99
C ILE A 13 -13.69 -15.02 -8.70
N ALA A 14 -14.16 -14.13 -9.58
CA ALA A 14 -13.30 -13.19 -10.29
C ALA A 14 -12.51 -12.29 -9.33
N GLN A 15 -13.14 -11.76 -8.28
CA GLN A 15 -12.47 -10.96 -7.25
C GLN A 15 -11.40 -11.77 -6.50
N ARG A 16 -11.71 -13.03 -6.11
CA ARG A 16 -10.74 -13.89 -5.41
C ARG A 16 -9.59 -14.33 -6.31
N ALA A 17 -9.83 -14.55 -7.59
CA ALA A 17 -8.78 -14.82 -8.56
C ALA A 17 -7.87 -13.60 -8.78
N ASP A 18 -8.43 -12.41 -8.76
CA ASP A 18 -7.66 -11.17 -8.83
C ASP A 18 -6.80 -10.96 -7.57
N ASP A 19 -7.36 -11.16 -6.38
CA ASP A 19 -6.60 -11.14 -5.13
C ASP A 19 -5.42 -12.12 -5.18
N LEU A 20 -5.61 -13.33 -5.70
CA LEU A 20 -4.55 -14.33 -5.80
C LEU A 20 -3.45 -13.95 -6.81
N ARG A 21 -3.80 -13.31 -7.92
CA ARG A 21 -2.81 -12.82 -8.89
C ARG A 21 -1.88 -11.76 -8.30
N HIS A 22 -2.39 -10.97 -7.37
CA HIS A 22 -1.67 -9.85 -6.79
C HIS A 22 -1.13 -10.14 -5.37
N VAL A 23 -1.19 -11.40 -4.92
CA VAL A 23 -0.80 -11.82 -3.56
C VAL A 23 0.63 -11.41 -3.18
N TYR A 24 1.55 -11.37 -4.16
CA TYR A 24 2.93 -10.92 -3.97
C TYR A 24 3.18 -9.48 -4.46
N GLN A 25 2.14 -8.75 -4.82
CA GLN A 25 2.29 -7.36 -5.22
C GLN A 25 2.39 -6.49 -3.96
N PRO A 26 3.52 -5.79 -3.75
CA PRO A 26 3.70 -4.90 -2.62
C PRO A 26 2.62 -3.82 -2.59
N GLY A 27 2.07 -3.56 -1.41
CA GLY A 27 1.03 -2.58 -1.22
C GLY A 27 -0.35 -2.97 -1.75
N PHE A 28 -0.51 -4.18 -2.31
CA PHE A 28 -1.83 -4.63 -2.75
C PHE A 28 -2.76 -4.84 -1.56
N GLU A 29 -3.93 -4.21 -1.61
CA GLU A 29 -4.99 -4.38 -0.62
C GLU A 29 -6.06 -5.35 -1.14
N PRO A 30 -6.49 -6.33 -0.32
CA PRO A 30 -7.49 -7.30 -0.75
C PRO A 30 -8.84 -6.65 -1.06
N SER A 31 -9.60 -7.25 -1.97
CA SER A 31 -10.95 -6.79 -2.32
C SER A 31 -11.96 -6.92 -1.16
N ASP A 32 -11.65 -7.75 -0.17
CA ASP A 32 -12.45 -7.97 1.03
C ASP A 32 -11.69 -7.44 2.25
N ALA A 33 -12.21 -6.41 2.88
CA ALA A 33 -11.64 -5.80 4.07
C ALA A 33 -11.48 -6.78 5.25
N ARG A 34 -12.28 -7.87 5.28
CA ARG A 34 -12.20 -8.95 6.28
C ARG A 34 -11.13 -10.01 5.95
N ALA A 35 -10.43 -9.88 4.81
CA ALA A 35 -9.35 -10.79 4.49
C ALA A 35 -8.25 -10.73 5.56
N PRO A 36 -7.72 -11.87 6.06
CA PRO A 36 -6.54 -11.84 6.90
C PRO A 36 -5.42 -11.12 6.18
N ARG A 37 -4.91 -10.04 6.78
CA ARG A 37 -3.83 -9.27 6.21
C ARG A 37 -2.49 -9.93 6.56
N SER A 38 -1.65 -10.09 5.56
CA SER A 38 -0.26 -10.48 5.76
C SER A 38 0.55 -9.26 6.20
N ASN A 39 1.42 -9.46 7.18
CA ASN A 39 2.44 -8.48 7.56
C ASN A 39 3.82 -8.96 7.08
N SER A 40 3.84 -9.81 6.06
CA SER A 40 5.07 -10.35 5.52
C SER A 40 5.89 -9.25 4.89
N THR A 41 7.14 -9.13 5.33
CA THR A 41 8.12 -8.20 4.75
C THR A 41 9.30 -9.00 4.22
N ALA A 42 9.80 -8.63 3.05
CA ALA A 42 11.08 -9.11 2.54
C ALA A 42 12.18 -8.10 2.81
N ARG A 43 13.39 -8.60 3.06
CA ARG A 43 14.58 -7.75 3.09
C ARG A 43 14.97 -7.34 1.68
N THR A 44 15.46 -6.13 1.53
CA THR A 44 16.00 -5.58 0.29
C THR A 44 17.34 -4.91 0.55
N MET A 45 18.13 -4.72 -0.49
CA MET A 45 19.38 -3.93 -0.43
C MET A 45 19.13 -2.45 -0.79
N ASP A 46 17.91 -2.09 -1.13
CA ASP A 46 17.57 -0.74 -1.51
C ASP A 46 17.42 0.17 -0.26
N PRO A 47 18.28 1.20 -0.11
CA PRO A 47 18.29 2.09 1.05
C PRO A 47 17.08 3.01 1.13
N LEU A 48 16.30 3.15 0.06
CA LEU A 48 15.05 3.93 0.02
C LEU A 48 13.83 3.06 0.30
N SER A 49 14.00 1.76 0.46
CA SER A 49 12.90 0.86 0.80
C SER A 49 12.72 0.71 2.31
N THR A 50 11.48 0.81 2.76
CA THR A 50 11.11 0.68 4.17
C THR A 50 9.74 0.03 4.35
N GLY A 51 9.58 -0.79 5.39
CA GLY A 51 8.31 -1.42 5.74
C GLY A 51 7.50 -0.59 6.73
N ALA A 52 6.24 -0.34 6.43
CA ALA A 52 5.31 0.30 7.37
C ALA A 52 4.92 -0.68 8.50
N PRO A 53 4.82 -0.21 9.75
CA PRO A 53 4.25 -1.00 10.84
C PRO A 53 2.79 -1.37 10.58
N GLN A 54 2.31 -2.43 11.25
CA GLN A 54 0.91 -2.84 11.13
C GLN A 54 -0.04 -1.73 11.59
N GLY A 55 -1.10 -1.49 10.84
CA GLY A 55 -2.10 -0.45 11.13
C GLY A 55 -1.66 0.97 10.76
N PHE A 56 -0.49 1.12 10.10
CA PHE A 56 0.02 2.39 9.62
C PHE A 56 0.25 2.37 8.11
N TRP A 57 0.17 3.52 7.50
CA TRP A 57 0.34 3.73 6.06
C TRP A 57 1.28 4.89 5.80
N PHE A 58 1.95 4.88 4.67
CA PHE A 58 2.64 6.04 4.14
C PHE A 58 1.65 7.00 3.51
N ALA A 59 1.78 8.29 3.80
CA ALA A 59 1.01 9.31 3.13
C ALA A 59 1.61 9.62 1.76
N VAL A 60 0.81 9.64 0.71
CA VAL A 60 1.22 9.97 -0.66
C VAL A 60 0.30 11.02 -1.27
N ALA A 61 0.78 11.76 -2.25
CA ALA A 61 -0.03 12.74 -2.94
C ALA A 61 -1.05 12.02 -3.85
N GLY A 62 -2.32 12.39 -3.76
CA GLY A 62 -3.36 11.96 -4.67
C GLY A 62 -3.87 13.13 -5.51
N ALA A 63 -4.67 12.85 -6.54
CA ALA A 63 -5.27 13.89 -7.37
C ALA A 63 -6.20 14.82 -6.57
N ASP A 64 -6.98 14.22 -5.66
CA ASP A 64 -7.99 14.92 -4.86
C ASP A 64 -7.60 15.08 -3.38
N GLY A 65 -6.30 14.97 -3.06
CA GLY A 65 -5.83 15.07 -1.68
C GLY A 65 -4.81 13.99 -1.31
N VAL A 66 -4.81 13.58 -0.04
CA VAL A 66 -3.89 12.58 0.46
C VAL A 66 -4.44 11.17 0.24
N ARG A 67 -3.63 10.28 -0.33
CA ARG A 67 -3.85 8.84 -0.37
C ARG A 67 -2.86 8.13 0.53
N TYR A 68 -3.09 6.86 0.76
CA TYR A 68 -2.31 6.08 1.69
C TYR A 68 -1.83 4.79 1.04
N ALA A 69 -0.55 4.47 1.20
CA ALA A 69 0.08 3.30 0.64
C ALA A 69 0.78 2.48 1.71
N ARG A 70 0.87 1.17 1.51
CA ARG A 70 1.71 0.30 2.33
C ARG A 70 3.03 -0.06 1.64
N ASP A 71 3.10 0.09 0.31
CA ASP A 71 4.35 -0.12 -0.42
C ASP A 71 5.35 0.99 -0.07
N GLY A 72 6.41 0.62 0.62
CA GLY A 72 7.51 1.50 0.99
C GLY A 72 8.72 1.38 0.06
N ALA A 73 8.54 0.89 -1.15
CA ALA A 73 9.59 0.91 -2.18
C ALA A 73 9.58 2.29 -2.87
N PHE A 74 10.45 3.16 -2.42
CA PHE A 74 10.53 4.53 -2.92
C PHE A 74 11.73 4.72 -3.84
N ALA A 75 11.69 5.79 -4.63
CA ALA A 75 12.79 6.24 -5.48
C ALA A 75 12.88 7.76 -5.47
N LEU A 76 14.09 8.30 -5.63
CA LEU A 76 14.29 9.72 -5.88
C LEU A 76 14.23 9.98 -7.39
N VAL A 77 13.22 10.74 -7.81
CA VAL A 77 13.04 11.18 -9.19
C VAL A 77 12.95 12.69 -9.20
N ASP A 78 13.85 13.34 -9.92
CA ASP A 78 13.96 14.81 -9.98
C ASP A 78 14.01 15.44 -8.59
N GLY A 79 14.77 14.82 -7.69
CA GLY A 79 14.93 15.29 -6.31
C GLY A 79 13.71 15.10 -5.42
N THR A 80 12.62 14.53 -5.90
CA THR A 80 11.40 14.23 -5.11
C THR A 80 11.35 12.73 -4.79
N LEU A 81 11.06 12.40 -3.53
CA LEU A 81 10.80 11.02 -3.14
C LEU A 81 9.44 10.59 -3.69
N ARG A 82 9.44 9.53 -4.48
CA ARG A 82 8.23 9.00 -5.14
C ARG A 82 8.00 7.54 -4.78
N ALA A 83 6.75 7.16 -4.68
CA ALA A 83 6.33 5.78 -4.64
C ALA A 83 6.51 5.12 -6.03
N ARG A 84 6.36 3.81 -6.11
CA ARG A 84 6.58 3.02 -7.32
C ARG A 84 5.73 3.47 -8.52
N ASP A 85 4.52 3.93 -8.27
CA ASP A 85 3.58 4.45 -9.30
C ASP A 85 3.88 5.90 -9.72
N GLY A 86 4.94 6.49 -9.16
CA GLY A 86 5.40 7.84 -9.48
C GLY A 86 4.75 8.95 -8.66
N VAL A 87 3.81 8.66 -7.75
CA VAL A 87 3.23 9.69 -6.89
C VAL A 87 4.22 10.14 -5.82
N ALA A 88 4.15 11.43 -5.43
CA ALA A 88 5.06 11.98 -4.43
C ALA A 88 4.72 11.44 -3.04
N VAL A 89 5.75 11.02 -2.32
CA VAL A 89 5.65 10.63 -0.91
C VAL A 89 5.61 11.88 -0.04
N LEU A 90 4.68 11.89 0.91
CA LEU A 90 4.48 13.02 1.81
C LEU A 90 5.21 12.80 3.13
N GLY A 91 5.65 13.89 3.71
CA GLY A 91 6.33 13.91 5.00
C GLY A 91 6.48 15.33 5.52
N PHE A 92 7.35 15.48 6.49
CA PHE A 92 7.62 16.72 7.17
C PHE A 92 9.02 17.21 6.79
N ALA A 93 9.13 18.40 6.23
CA ALA A 93 10.43 19.05 6.03
C ALA A 93 11.13 19.30 7.39
N PRO A 94 12.46 19.46 7.42
CA PRO A 94 13.18 19.76 8.64
C PRO A 94 12.59 20.96 9.35
N GLY A 95 12.26 20.83 10.65
CA GLY A 95 11.65 21.88 11.46
C GLY A 95 10.17 22.20 11.15
N SER A 96 9.54 21.53 10.17
CA SER A 96 8.14 21.76 9.81
C SER A 96 7.21 20.74 10.45
N THR A 97 6.00 21.17 10.79
CA THR A 97 4.87 20.32 11.17
C THR A 97 3.86 20.15 10.05
N SER A 98 4.04 20.85 8.93
CA SER A 98 3.15 20.78 7.78
C SER A 98 3.51 19.59 6.88
N LEU A 99 2.50 18.85 6.44
CA LEU A 99 2.66 17.75 5.50
C LEU A 99 2.93 18.30 4.10
N GLY A 100 3.98 17.80 3.45
CA GLY A 100 4.35 18.18 2.10
C GLY A 100 5.16 17.09 1.40
N ALA A 101 5.36 17.23 0.09
CA ALA A 101 6.18 16.28 -0.67
C ALA A 101 7.63 16.32 -0.17
N LEU A 102 8.18 15.14 0.14
CA LEU A 102 9.58 15.03 0.54
C LEU A 102 10.49 15.21 -0.66
N ARG A 103 11.43 16.15 -0.51
CA ARG A 103 12.38 16.55 -1.56
C ARG A 103 13.75 16.75 -0.97
N VAL A 104 14.77 16.34 -1.71
CA VAL A 104 16.14 16.79 -1.47
C VAL A 104 16.28 18.25 -1.91
N ASP A 105 17.32 18.92 -1.46
CA ASP A 105 17.59 20.30 -1.90
C ASP A 105 17.60 20.37 -3.45
N PRO A 106 16.78 21.22 -4.07
CA PRO A 106 16.66 21.31 -5.52
C PRO A 106 17.98 21.75 -6.19
N VAL A 107 18.82 22.52 -5.51
CA VAL A 107 20.14 22.90 -6.03
C VAL A 107 21.07 21.70 -6.05
N ASP A 108 21.08 20.89 -5.00
CA ASP A 108 21.88 19.67 -4.96
C ASP A 108 21.42 18.64 -5.99
N ALA A 109 20.09 18.49 -6.18
CA ALA A 109 19.53 17.63 -7.20
C ALA A 109 19.92 18.09 -8.62
N ALA A 110 19.75 19.37 -8.93
CA ALA A 110 20.09 19.96 -10.24
C ALA A 110 21.58 19.85 -10.58
N LEU A 111 22.45 19.92 -9.56
CA LEU A 111 23.90 19.81 -9.72
C LEU A 111 24.44 18.38 -9.64
N GLY A 112 23.56 17.36 -9.53
CA GLY A 112 23.96 15.96 -9.40
C GLY A 112 24.79 15.66 -8.15
N ARG A 113 24.58 16.43 -7.08
CA ARG A 113 25.35 16.32 -5.81
C ARG A 113 24.73 15.34 -4.81
N VAL A 114 23.59 14.76 -5.13
CA VAL A 114 22.87 13.81 -4.25
C VAL A 114 23.47 12.43 -4.43
N ALA A 115 24.03 11.89 -3.36
CA ALA A 115 24.53 10.52 -3.30
C ALA A 115 24.01 9.83 -2.04
N ASP A 116 24.07 8.51 -2.01
CA ASP A 116 23.76 7.66 -0.84
C ASP A 116 22.49 8.08 -0.07
N ALA A 117 21.43 8.37 -0.81
CA ALA A 117 20.13 8.66 -0.23
C ALA A 117 19.58 7.42 0.48
N ARG A 118 19.07 7.60 1.71
CA ARG A 118 18.52 6.51 2.52
C ARG A 118 17.41 6.99 3.44
N ILE A 119 16.60 6.03 3.88
CA ILE A 119 15.56 6.22 4.88
C ILE A 119 15.94 5.43 6.14
N ASP A 120 16.06 6.13 7.26
CA ASP A 120 16.37 5.54 8.56
C ASP A 120 15.09 5.05 9.29
N ALA A 121 15.25 4.35 10.41
CA ALA A 121 14.13 3.77 11.16
C ALA A 121 13.16 4.81 11.73
N ASP A 122 13.64 6.01 12.01
CA ASP A 122 12.82 7.15 12.45
C ASP A 122 12.15 7.90 11.29
N GLY A 123 12.22 7.35 10.07
CA GLY A 123 11.65 7.91 8.86
C GLY A 123 12.45 9.05 8.25
N THR A 124 13.62 9.36 8.77
CA THR A 124 14.47 10.42 8.22
C THR A 124 14.97 10.04 6.84
N LEU A 125 14.63 10.84 5.84
CA LEU A 125 15.25 10.83 4.51
C LEU A 125 16.50 11.67 4.58
N SER A 126 17.65 11.06 4.37
CA SER A 126 18.94 11.73 4.32
C SER A 126 19.72 11.35 3.06
N TYR A 127 20.63 12.22 2.64
CA TYR A 127 21.51 11.97 1.50
C TYR A 127 22.90 12.55 1.76
N GLU A 128 23.90 12.09 1.02
CA GLU A 128 25.22 12.67 1.03
C GLU A 128 25.37 13.72 -0.04
N ARG A 129 25.82 14.92 0.36
CA ARG A 129 26.11 16.02 -0.51
C ARG A 129 27.60 16.20 -0.67
N ALA A 130 28.09 16.21 -1.91
CA ALA A 130 29.46 16.61 -2.19
C ALA A 130 29.59 18.14 -2.10
N ALA A 131 30.32 18.61 -1.14
CA ALA A 131 30.65 20.03 -0.95
C ALA A 131 32.15 20.24 -1.12
N LEU A 132 32.54 21.44 -1.53
CA LEU A 132 33.94 21.87 -1.49
C LEU A 132 34.19 22.59 -0.16
N ASP A 133 35.25 22.17 0.55
CA ASP A 133 35.70 22.89 1.71
C ASP A 133 36.28 24.24 1.24
N PRO A 134 35.68 25.38 1.66
CA PRO A 134 36.10 26.71 1.19
C PRO A 134 37.52 27.07 1.61
N ARG A 135 38.08 26.42 2.63
CA ARG A 135 39.45 26.72 3.13
C ARG A 135 40.52 25.88 2.45
N SER A 136 40.24 24.62 2.17
CA SER A 136 41.21 23.67 1.63
C SER A 136 41.02 23.35 0.15
N GLY A 137 39.88 23.72 -0.45
CA GLY A 137 39.50 23.32 -1.81
C GLY A 137 39.26 21.83 -2.01
N ARG A 138 39.34 21.07 -0.91
CA ARG A 138 39.12 19.59 -0.95
C ARG A 138 37.63 19.28 -1.01
N ARG A 139 37.28 18.18 -1.71
CA ARG A 139 35.92 17.63 -1.67
C ARG A 139 35.66 17.08 -0.28
N ARG A 140 34.56 17.49 0.31
CA ARG A 140 34.02 17.01 1.58
C ARG A 140 32.64 16.43 1.30
N THR A 141 32.32 15.32 1.93
CA THR A 141 30.97 14.77 1.93
C THR A 141 30.27 15.18 3.22
N GLU A 142 29.07 15.67 3.09
CA GLU A 142 28.22 16.11 4.20
C GLU A 142 26.87 15.36 4.13
N ARG A 143 26.44 14.80 5.25
CA ARG A 143 25.10 14.19 5.36
C ARG A 143 24.06 15.27 5.61
N VAL A 144 23.05 15.33 4.75
CA VAL A 144 21.98 16.31 4.79
C VAL A 144 20.65 15.61 5.04
N GLU A 145 19.88 16.11 5.99
CA GLU A 145 18.49 15.67 6.23
C GLU A 145 17.56 16.40 5.26
N ALA A 146 16.80 15.66 4.46
CA ALA A 146 15.79 16.20 3.55
C ALA A 146 14.41 16.32 4.21
N GLY A 147 14.16 15.56 5.28
CA GLY A 147 12.92 15.56 6.04
C GLY A 147 12.59 14.17 6.58
N ARG A 148 11.39 14.01 7.12
CA ARG A 148 10.91 12.74 7.68
C ARG A 148 9.63 12.27 7.03
N LEU A 149 9.52 11.00 6.74
CA LEU A 149 8.29 10.37 6.26
C LEU A 149 7.12 10.62 7.21
N ALA A 150 5.94 10.82 6.66
CA ALA A 150 4.70 10.82 7.45
C ALA A 150 4.09 9.42 7.47
N LEU A 151 3.87 8.89 8.66
CA LEU A 151 2.97 7.78 8.87
C LEU A 151 1.56 8.30 9.13
N ALA A 152 0.58 7.62 8.56
CA ALA A 152 -0.84 7.86 8.80
C ALA A 152 -1.44 6.72 9.61
N ARG A 153 -2.32 7.04 10.56
CA ARG A 153 -3.12 6.10 11.33
C ARG A 153 -4.58 6.53 11.26
N PHE A 154 -5.47 5.57 11.05
CA PHE A 154 -6.91 5.79 11.15
C PHE A 154 -7.41 5.53 12.58
N PRO A 155 -8.53 6.17 12.99
CA PRO A 155 -9.16 5.87 14.27
C PRO A 155 -9.49 4.37 14.42
N ALA A 156 -9.46 3.87 15.65
CA ALA A 156 -9.78 2.46 15.93
C ALA A 156 -11.17 2.08 15.39
N GLY A 157 -11.25 0.92 14.74
CA GLY A 157 -12.48 0.43 14.12
C GLY A 157 -12.81 1.07 12.76
N THR A 158 -11.98 1.98 12.26
CA THR A 158 -12.12 2.54 10.92
C THR A 158 -11.23 1.80 9.93
N GLU A 159 -11.82 1.25 8.89
CA GLU A 159 -11.08 0.66 7.78
C GLU A 159 -11.01 1.67 6.62
N PRO A 160 -9.81 1.91 6.08
CA PRO A 160 -9.67 2.76 4.90
C PRO A 160 -10.33 2.10 3.69
N VAL A 161 -10.82 2.92 2.77
CA VAL A 161 -11.50 2.47 1.55
C VAL A 161 -10.47 2.31 0.44
N ARG A 162 -10.51 1.18 -0.26
CA ARG A 162 -9.65 0.95 -1.42
C ARG A 162 -9.93 2.01 -2.49
N SER A 163 -8.90 2.74 -2.88
CA SER A 163 -8.94 3.77 -3.93
C SER A 163 -8.52 3.19 -5.29
N ASP A 164 -7.47 2.35 -5.28
CA ASP A 164 -6.97 1.63 -6.46
C ASP A 164 -6.27 0.32 -6.04
N ALA A 165 -5.46 -0.27 -6.91
CA ALA A 165 -4.80 -1.56 -6.64
C ALA A 165 -3.82 -1.51 -5.46
N THR A 166 -3.21 -0.35 -5.18
CA THR A 166 -2.11 -0.17 -4.22
C THR A 166 -2.35 0.90 -3.17
N HIS A 167 -3.43 1.68 -3.33
CA HIS A 167 -3.76 2.78 -2.44
C HIS A 167 -5.11 2.63 -1.79
N VAL A 168 -5.20 3.22 -0.60
CA VAL A 168 -6.45 3.41 0.13
C VAL A 168 -6.69 4.90 0.38
N ALA A 169 -7.94 5.27 0.59
CA ALA A 169 -8.38 6.61 0.95
C ALA A 169 -9.06 6.57 2.33
N ALA A 170 -9.11 7.69 3.01
CA ALA A 170 -9.92 7.83 4.20
C ALA A 170 -11.41 7.72 3.85
N PRO A 171 -12.22 7.02 4.65
CA PRO A 171 -13.66 7.05 4.49
C PRO A 171 -14.22 8.47 4.60
N PRO A 172 -15.36 8.78 4.00
CA PRO A 172 -15.99 10.09 4.12
C PRO A 172 -16.18 10.49 5.58
N GLY A 173 -15.78 11.72 5.92
CA GLY A 173 -15.90 12.26 7.27
C GLY A 173 -14.84 11.78 8.27
N VAL A 174 -13.89 10.94 7.86
CA VAL A 174 -12.80 10.45 8.70
C VAL A 174 -11.50 11.12 8.29
N SER A 175 -10.77 11.64 9.28
CA SER A 175 -9.42 12.17 9.07
C SER A 175 -8.38 11.21 9.67
N ALA A 176 -7.34 10.92 8.91
CA ALA A 176 -6.19 10.20 9.43
C ALA A 176 -5.37 11.12 10.36
N GLN A 177 -4.77 10.53 11.37
CA GLN A 177 -3.75 11.17 12.20
C GLN A 177 -2.39 10.95 11.56
N TYR A 178 -1.58 12.01 11.51
CA TYR A 178 -0.23 11.95 10.96
C TYR A 178 0.80 12.13 12.06
N GLY A 179 1.89 11.38 11.97
CA GLY A 179 3.03 11.51 12.87
C GLY A 179 4.33 11.05 12.21
N ARG A 180 5.43 11.30 12.90
CA ARG A 180 6.75 10.85 12.48
C ARG A 180 7.01 9.45 13.01
N PRO A 181 7.60 8.55 12.24
CA PRO A 181 8.05 7.26 12.75
C PRO A 181 9.00 7.46 13.96
N GLY A 182 8.80 6.65 15.00
CA GLY A 182 9.57 6.75 16.23
C GLY A 182 9.02 7.72 17.29
N ASP A 183 8.01 8.53 16.96
CA ASP A 183 7.26 9.31 17.97
C ASP A 183 6.40 8.38 18.83
N ALA A 184 5.94 8.87 20.01
CA ALA A 184 5.27 8.05 21.04
C ALA A 184 4.12 7.16 20.51
N ASP A 185 3.32 7.70 19.54
CA ASP A 185 2.16 7.01 18.97
C ASP A 185 2.42 6.41 17.57
N PHE A 186 3.64 6.58 17.04
CA PHE A 186 4.02 6.18 15.70
C PHE A 186 5.28 5.32 15.75
N PRO A 187 5.16 3.99 15.64
CA PRO A 187 6.29 3.11 15.78
C PRO A 187 7.33 3.33 14.66
N ALA A 188 8.57 2.92 14.95
CA ALA A 188 9.67 3.01 14.01
C ALA A 188 9.41 2.17 12.76
N LEU A 189 9.94 2.62 11.63
CA LEU A 189 9.95 1.89 10.36
C LEU A 189 10.95 0.72 10.41
N ARG A 190 10.83 -0.15 9.42
CA ARG A 190 11.80 -1.22 9.14
C ARG A 190 12.61 -0.85 7.90
N PRO A 191 13.77 -0.22 8.03
CA PRO A 191 14.63 0.08 6.88
C PRO A 191 15.06 -1.19 6.17
N PHE A 192 15.38 -1.09 4.87
CA PHE A 192 15.76 -2.21 4.03
C PHE A 192 14.73 -3.35 4.04
N ALA A 193 13.47 -3.01 4.20
CA ALA A 193 12.37 -3.95 4.17
C ALA A 193 11.29 -3.47 3.20
N ARG A 194 10.56 -4.44 2.65
CA ARG A 194 9.49 -4.18 1.70
C ARG A 194 8.28 -5.00 2.09
N ASP A 195 7.11 -4.40 2.07
CA ASP A 195 5.85 -5.12 2.23
C ASP A 195 5.63 -6.05 1.03
N LEU A 196 5.31 -7.32 1.28
CA LEU A 196 5.07 -8.33 0.24
C LEU A 196 3.62 -8.38 -0.24
N GLY A 197 2.78 -7.50 0.29
CA GLY A 197 1.35 -7.47 -0.03
C GLY A 197 0.48 -7.75 1.20
N GLY A 198 -0.76 -7.24 1.15
CA GLY A 198 -1.72 -7.33 2.25
C GLY A 198 -2.43 -8.67 2.36
N ILE A 199 -2.11 -9.67 1.53
CA ILE A 199 -2.84 -10.94 1.48
C ILE A 199 -1.93 -12.11 1.86
N ASP A 200 -2.38 -12.94 2.81
CA ASP A 200 -1.77 -14.24 3.06
C ASP A 200 -2.07 -15.20 1.89
N PRO A 201 -1.04 -15.76 1.21
CA PRO A 201 -1.22 -16.62 0.04
C PRO A 201 -2.09 -17.84 0.30
N GLN A 202 -1.93 -18.49 1.46
CA GLN A 202 -2.71 -19.67 1.80
C GLN A 202 -4.19 -19.33 1.99
N SER A 203 -4.46 -18.22 2.64
CA SER A 203 -5.83 -17.71 2.80
C SER A 203 -6.45 -17.30 1.48
N ALA A 204 -5.69 -16.73 0.54
CA ALA A 204 -6.18 -16.38 -0.79
C ALA A 204 -6.61 -17.60 -1.58
N VAL A 205 -5.79 -18.66 -1.60
CA VAL A 205 -6.10 -19.95 -2.25
C VAL A 205 -7.36 -20.58 -1.63
N ARG A 206 -7.42 -20.68 -0.31
CA ARG A 206 -8.58 -21.25 0.39
C ARG A 206 -9.87 -20.50 0.05
N ARG A 207 -9.87 -19.18 0.06
CA ARG A 207 -11.05 -18.38 -0.28
C ARG A 207 -11.49 -18.53 -1.73
N LEU A 208 -10.54 -18.68 -2.65
CA LEU A 208 -10.87 -18.99 -4.03
C LEU A 208 -11.55 -20.35 -4.14
N GLN A 209 -11.03 -21.38 -3.44
CA GLN A 209 -11.66 -22.71 -3.39
C GLN A 209 -13.07 -22.66 -2.79
N GLU A 210 -13.26 -21.95 -1.68
CA GLU A 210 -14.57 -21.77 -1.05
C GLU A 210 -15.57 -21.08 -2.00
N ALA A 211 -15.12 -20.07 -2.78
CA ALA A 211 -15.94 -19.41 -3.77
C ALA A 211 -16.36 -20.36 -4.91
N TYR A 212 -15.46 -21.22 -5.38
CA TYR A 212 -15.77 -22.24 -6.39
C TYR A 212 -16.77 -23.29 -5.86
N LEU A 213 -16.56 -23.83 -4.67
CA LEU A 213 -17.46 -24.79 -4.05
C LEU A 213 -18.87 -24.20 -3.84
N SER A 214 -18.94 -22.93 -3.41
CA SER A 214 -20.20 -22.21 -3.27
C SER A 214 -20.92 -22.03 -4.60
N PHE A 215 -20.21 -21.77 -5.68
CA PHE A 215 -20.78 -21.67 -7.02
C PHE A 215 -21.29 -23.02 -7.54
N GLU A 216 -20.52 -24.10 -7.36
CA GLU A 216 -20.94 -25.45 -7.74
C GLU A 216 -22.20 -25.90 -6.99
N ALA A 217 -22.26 -25.64 -5.67
CA ALA A 217 -23.43 -25.94 -4.86
C ALA A 217 -24.66 -25.16 -5.35
N LEU A 218 -24.50 -23.89 -5.70
CA LEU A 218 -25.57 -23.08 -6.24
C LEU A 218 -26.08 -23.61 -7.59
N GLN A 219 -25.16 -23.98 -8.49
CA GLN A 219 -25.53 -24.59 -9.78
C GLN A 219 -26.24 -25.95 -9.61
N ALA A 220 -25.82 -26.74 -8.63
CA ALA A 220 -26.49 -28.01 -8.32
C ALA A 220 -27.94 -27.79 -7.84
N ALA A 221 -28.12 -26.83 -6.93
CA ALA A 221 -29.45 -26.42 -6.43
C ALA A 221 -30.36 -25.92 -7.55
N GLU A 222 -29.84 -25.04 -8.43
CA GLU A 222 -30.61 -24.54 -9.58
C GLU A 222 -31.02 -25.66 -10.55
N ARG A 223 -30.13 -26.61 -10.82
CA ARG A 223 -30.48 -27.80 -11.65
C ARG A 223 -31.58 -28.63 -11.02
N GLN A 224 -31.49 -28.86 -9.71
CA GLN A 224 -32.47 -29.61 -8.96
C GLN A 224 -33.86 -28.93 -8.99
N THR A 225 -33.90 -27.62 -8.74
CA THR A 225 -35.15 -26.81 -8.79
C THR A 225 -35.81 -26.92 -10.18
N ARG A 226 -35.05 -26.73 -11.25
CA ARG A 226 -35.56 -26.86 -12.62
C ARG A 226 -36.06 -28.28 -12.93
N GLY A 227 -35.44 -29.30 -12.33
CA GLY A 227 -35.89 -30.70 -12.41
C GLY A 227 -37.26 -30.88 -11.76
N PHE A 228 -37.44 -30.32 -10.56
CA PHE A 228 -38.74 -30.37 -9.86
C PHE A 228 -39.83 -29.61 -10.61
N ASP A 229 -39.55 -28.43 -11.14
CA ASP A 229 -40.53 -27.63 -11.91
C ASP A 229 -40.99 -28.38 -13.16
N ARG A 230 -40.08 -29.10 -13.84
CA ARG A 230 -40.43 -29.92 -15.00
C ARG A 230 -41.35 -31.08 -14.62
N VAL A 231 -41.03 -31.82 -13.56
CA VAL A 231 -41.84 -32.93 -13.08
C VAL A 231 -43.21 -32.44 -12.61
N ALA A 232 -43.28 -31.37 -11.88
CA ALA A 232 -44.52 -30.75 -11.44
C ALA A 232 -45.40 -30.28 -12.62
N GLY A 233 -44.77 -29.68 -13.65
CA GLY A 233 -45.46 -29.30 -14.88
C GLY A 233 -46.03 -30.45 -15.71
N ASP A 234 -45.37 -31.63 -15.67
CA ASP A 234 -45.80 -32.83 -16.35
C ASP A 234 -46.94 -33.57 -15.59
N LEU A 235 -47.00 -33.42 -14.25
CA LEU A 235 -48.05 -33.99 -13.42
C LEU A 235 -49.36 -33.18 -13.44
N LEU A 236 -49.32 -31.95 -13.92
CA LEU A 236 -50.48 -31.04 -14.01
C LEU A 236 -51.15 -31.05 -15.41
N LYS A 237 -50.66 -31.87 -16.34
CA LYS A 237 -51.25 -32.10 -17.67
C LYS A 237 -52.06 -33.39 -17.69
#